data_fbdf790f7ad4f89e3a0019b4eb8d7b6b
#
_entry.id   fbdf790f7ad4f89e3a0019b4eb8d7b6b
#
_cell.length_a   1.000
_cell.length_b   1.000
_cell.length_c   1.000
_cell.angle_alpha   90.00
_cell.angle_beta   90.00
_cell.angle_gamma   90.00
#
_symmetry.space_group_name_H-M   'P 1'
#
loop_
_entity.id
_entity.type
_entity.pdbx_description
1 polymer ?
#
loop_
_entity_poly.entity_id
_entity_poly.type
_entity_poly.pdbx_seq_one_letter_code
_entity_poly.pdbx_strand_id
1 'polypeptide(L)'
;MANRRPAGDGMVRQKKRGQWEGRITVGHKSDGKPIFRYVYGKTQKETLEKLHQRIEDYRGVELTEDSKMTLGEWLDRWLNEYMIFTIRESTWDSYASMIRTHVKPYLGDKPVAFITTADVQRMYNKIKKNGRREAHPLHGHELADSTVRSVHMMLHEAMDAAVKERLIVKNPTDGTTIPKNNYAPKQILTEAQLEKFMRIAM
;
A
#
# COMPACT_ATOMS: atom_id res chain seq x y z
N MET A 1 33.52 -30.98 10.13
CA MET A 1 33.46 -30.02 8.98
C MET A 1 32.08 -29.35 8.99
N ALA A 2 32.03 -28.04 9.12
CA ALA A 2 30.74 -27.30 9.11
C ALA A 2 30.14 -27.39 7.69
N ASN A 3 28.96 -28.00 7.58
CA ASN A 3 28.21 -28.09 6.32
C ASN A 3 27.91 -26.67 5.83
N ARG A 4 28.57 -26.22 4.77
CA ARG A 4 28.26 -24.95 4.11
C ARG A 4 26.87 -25.07 3.49
N ARG A 5 25.95 -24.20 3.91
CA ARG A 5 24.61 -24.14 3.31
C ARG A 5 24.69 -23.75 1.83
N PRO A 6 23.80 -24.28 0.98
CA PRO A 6 23.71 -23.88 -0.43
C PRO A 6 23.59 -22.36 -0.60
N ALA A 7 24.11 -21.83 -1.71
CA ALA A 7 23.93 -20.44 -2.07
C ALA A 7 22.43 -20.16 -2.30
N GLY A 8 21.87 -19.17 -1.60
CA GLY A 8 20.44 -18.84 -1.65
C GLY A 8 19.67 -19.10 -0.35
N ASP A 9 20.15 -20.01 0.52
CA ASP A 9 19.43 -20.37 1.77
C ASP A 9 19.49 -19.29 2.86
N GLY A 10 20.09 -18.14 2.59
CA GLY A 10 20.27 -17.09 3.57
C GLY A 10 21.18 -17.44 4.73
N MET A 11 21.34 -16.54 5.67
CA MET A 11 22.17 -16.72 6.87
C MET A 11 21.34 -16.49 8.13
N VAL A 12 21.51 -17.36 9.14
CA VAL A 12 20.90 -17.17 10.48
C VAL A 12 22.03 -17.09 11.51
N ARG A 13 21.95 -16.08 12.37
CA ARG A 13 22.89 -15.86 13.47
C ARG A 13 22.18 -15.43 14.74
N GLN A 14 22.77 -15.73 15.90
CA GLN A 14 22.31 -15.19 17.16
C GLN A 14 22.94 -13.82 17.41
N LYS A 15 22.11 -12.83 17.77
CA LYS A 15 22.55 -11.50 18.23
C LYS A 15 22.84 -11.49 19.73
N LYS A 16 23.59 -10.49 20.16
CA LYS A 16 23.71 -10.13 21.58
C LYS A 16 22.30 -9.89 22.13
N ARG A 17 21.93 -10.49 23.26
CA ARG A 17 20.60 -10.50 23.91
C ARG A 17 19.65 -11.65 23.52
N GLY A 18 20.18 -12.74 22.95
CA GLY A 18 19.37 -13.95 22.70
C GLY A 18 18.41 -13.90 21.52
N GLN A 19 18.33 -12.77 20.78
CA GLN A 19 17.51 -12.66 19.59
C GLN A 19 18.21 -13.29 18.38
N TRP A 20 17.44 -13.99 17.56
CA TRP A 20 17.92 -14.57 16.30
C TRP A 20 17.62 -13.67 15.13
N GLU A 21 18.56 -13.54 14.22
CA GLU A 21 18.46 -12.77 12.98
C GLU A 21 18.72 -13.68 11.79
N GLY A 22 17.79 -13.68 10.84
CA GLY A 22 17.95 -14.28 9.52
C GLY A 22 18.20 -13.19 8.47
N ARG A 23 19.03 -13.47 7.45
CA ARG A 23 19.34 -12.54 6.36
C ARG A 23 19.33 -13.27 5.03
N ILE A 24 18.63 -12.68 4.03
CA ILE A 24 18.65 -13.10 2.63
C ILE A 24 19.12 -11.96 1.73
N THR A 25 19.72 -12.31 0.57
CA THR A 25 19.97 -11.36 -0.52
C THR A 25 18.75 -11.36 -1.43
N VAL A 26 18.22 -10.17 -1.74
CA VAL A 26 17.01 -9.99 -2.55
C VAL A 26 17.25 -9.23 -3.84
N GLY A 27 18.50 -8.84 -4.11
CA GLY A 27 18.93 -8.12 -5.30
C GLY A 27 20.33 -7.58 -5.12
N HIS A 28 20.82 -6.88 -6.14
CA HIS A 28 22.10 -6.20 -6.13
C HIS A 28 21.93 -4.73 -6.53
N LYS A 29 22.82 -3.89 -6.00
CA LYS A 29 22.89 -2.48 -6.36
C LYS A 29 23.62 -2.34 -7.70
N SER A 30 23.55 -1.15 -8.30
CA SER A 30 24.32 -0.79 -9.49
C SER A 30 25.84 -0.98 -9.33
N ASP A 31 26.36 -0.89 -8.10
CA ASP A 31 27.76 -1.14 -7.74
C ASP A 31 28.07 -2.64 -7.44
N GLY A 32 27.14 -3.55 -7.69
CA GLY A 32 27.27 -4.98 -7.46
C GLY A 32 27.12 -5.43 -6.00
N LYS A 33 26.92 -4.51 -5.05
CA LYS A 33 26.73 -4.88 -3.63
C LYS A 33 25.34 -5.47 -3.38
N PRO A 34 25.22 -6.55 -2.58
CA PRO A 34 23.95 -7.20 -2.33
C PRO A 34 22.99 -6.34 -1.51
N ILE A 35 21.73 -6.39 -1.87
CA ILE A 35 20.61 -5.83 -1.10
C ILE A 35 20.10 -6.91 -0.16
N PHE A 36 20.12 -6.63 1.15
CA PHE A 36 19.71 -7.59 2.16
C PHE A 36 18.32 -7.29 2.73
N ARG A 37 17.58 -8.36 3.07
CA ARG A 37 16.40 -8.32 3.93
C ARG A 37 16.63 -9.16 5.16
N TYR A 38 16.05 -8.71 6.28
CA TYR A 38 16.24 -9.32 7.58
C TYR A 38 14.93 -9.83 8.14
N VAL A 39 14.99 -10.95 8.85
CA VAL A 39 13.91 -11.48 9.69
C VAL A 39 14.42 -11.68 11.10
N TYR A 40 13.53 -11.55 12.08
CA TYR A 40 13.89 -11.68 13.49
C TYR A 40 12.95 -12.67 14.17
N GLY A 41 13.51 -13.45 15.10
CA GLY A 41 12.76 -14.41 15.91
C GLY A 41 13.34 -14.54 17.31
N LYS A 42 12.57 -15.11 18.22
CA LYS A 42 13.00 -15.42 19.59
C LYS A 42 13.83 -16.70 19.63
N THR A 43 13.59 -17.62 18.70
CA THR A 43 14.31 -18.91 18.58
C THR A 43 14.92 -19.07 17.20
N GLN A 44 15.92 -19.94 17.08
CA GLN A 44 16.52 -20.28 15.80
C GLN A 44 15.50 -20.90 14.84
N LYS A 45 14.61 -21.78 15.33
CA LYS A 45 13.59 -22.47 14.56
C LYS A 45 12.60 -21.46 13.97
N GLU A 46 12.04 -20.57 14.79
CA GLU A 46 11.13 -19.51 14.36
C GLU A 46 11.77 -18.59 13.29
N THR A 47 13.06 -18.26 13.49
CA THR A 47 13.80 -17.42 12.54
C THR A 47 14.02 -18.13 11.21
N LEU A 48 14.30 -19.43 11.23
CA LEU A 48 14.44 -20.26 10.03
C LEU A 48 13.12 -20.38 9.26
N GLU A 49 12.01 -20.63 9.94
CA GLU A 49 10.68 -20.70 9.31
C GLU A 49 10.33 -19.37 8.63
N LYS A 50 10.53 -18.25 9.32
CA LYS A 50 10.35 -16.90 8.75
C LYS A 50 11.30 -16.63 7.58
N LEU A 51 12.54 -17.11 7.65
CA LEU A 51 13.53 -16.94 6.60
C LEU A 51 13.12 -17.72 5.35
N HIS A 52 12.71 -18.99 5.50
CA HIS A 52 12.25 -19.82 4.39
C HIS A 52 11.02 -19.20 3.73
N GLN A 53 10.05 -18.71 4.51
CA GLN A 53 8.90 -18.00 3.96
C GLN A 53 9.33 -16.77 3.15
N ARG A 54 10.32 -16.01 3.65
CA ARG A 54 10.85 -14.86 2.90
C ARG A 54 11.60 -15.26 1.64
N ILE A 55 12.36 -16.36 1.66
CA ILE A 55 13.03 -16.88 0.46
C ILE A 55 11.99 -17.22 -0.61
N GLU A 56 10.90 -17.90 -0.25
CA GLU A 56 9.81 -18.20 -1.18
C GLU A 56 9.12 -16.92 -1.69
N ASP A 57 8.87 -15.95 -0.82
CA ASP A 57 8.26 -14.66 -1.20
C ASP A 57 9.10 -13.90 -2.26
N TYR A 58 10.43 -14.06 -2.20
CA TYR A 58 11.37 -13.39 -3.13
C TYR A 58 11.90 -14.31 -4.25
N ARG A 59 11.39 -15.54 -4.37
CA ARG A 59 11.86 -16.50 -5.36
C ARG A 59 11.62 -15.98 -6.78
N GLY A 60 12.71 -15.85 -7.55
CA GLY A 60 12.67 -15.38 -8.94
C GLY A 60 12.47 -13.87 -9.10
N VAL A 61 12.52 -13.10 -8.02
CA VAL A 61 12.41 -11.64 -8.04
C VAL A 61 13.69 -11.02 -7.48
N GLU A 62 14.35 -10.21 -8.31
CA GLU A 62 15.48 -9.39 -7.90
C GLU A 62 15.02 -7.94 -7.76
N LEU A 63 14.99 -7.43 -6.52
CA LEU A 63 14.55 -6.06 -6.24
C LEU A 63 15.60 -5.04 -6.70
N THR A 64 15.14 -3.92 -7.21
CA THR A 64 15.99 -2.79 -7.62
C THR A 64 16.45 -1.96 -6.41
N GLU A 65 17.44 -1.11 -6.61
CA GLU A 65 17.93 -0.20 -5.58
C GLU A 65 16.85 0.79 -5.10
N ASP A 66 15.97 1.20 -6.01
CA ASP A 66 14.83 2.09 -5.76
C ASP A 66 13.79 1.50 -4.79
N SER A 67 13.89 0.20 -4.46
CA SER A 67 13.04 -0.43 -3.43
C SER A 67 13.18 0.20 -2.03
N LYS A 68 14.18 1.08 -1.83
CA LYS A 68 14.34 1.90 -0.61
C LYS A 68 13.50 3.18 -0.64
N MET A 69 13.03 3.58 -1.80
CA MET A 69 12.14 4.73 -1.98
C MET A 69 10.95 4.66 -1.03
N THR A 70 10.57 5.77 -0.46
CA THR A 70 9.37 5.84 0.39
C THR A 70 8.10 5.71 -0.45
N LEU A 71 6.99 5.31 0.19
CA LEU A 71 5.70 5.27 -0.51
C LEU A 71 5.30 6.64 -1.04
N GLY A 72 5.58 7.70 -0.29
CA GLY A 72 5.26 9.06 -0.70
C GLY A 72 6.00 9.47 -1.98
N GLU A 73 7.30 9.16 -2.07
CA GLU A 73 8.13 9.42 -3.25
C GLU A 73 7.68 8.56 -4.44
N TRP A 74 7.37 7.27 -4.20
CA TRP A 74 6.84 6.39 -5.24
C TRP A 74 5.52 6.89 -5.81
N LEU A 75 4.57 7.28 -4.96
CA LEU A 75 3.26 7.76 -5.41
C LEU A 75 3.36 9.07 -6.20
N ASP A 76 4.27 9.97 -5.82
CA ASP A 76 4.52 11.20 -6.59
C ASP A 76 5.12 10.85 -7.97
N ARG A 77 6.10 9.96 -8.01
CA ARG A 77 6.71 9.50 -9.26
C ARG A 77 5.68 8.80 -10.14
N TRP A 78 4.91 7.86 -9.58
CA TRP A 78 3.87 7.15 -10.32
C TRP A 78 2.82 8.09 -10.91
N LEU A 79 2.35 9.06 -10.13
CA LEU A 79 1.34 10.00 -10.60
C LEU A 79 1.87 10.93 -11.71
N ASN A 80 3.12 11.39 -11.59
CA ASN A 80 3.71 12.38 -12.51
C ASN A 80 4.35 11.75 -13.74
N GLU A 81 4.86 10.52 -13.66
CA GLU A 81 5.57 9.87 -14.76
C GLU A 81 4.70 8.84 -15.51
N TYR A 82 3.83 8.10 -14.80
CA TYR A 82 3.05 7.02 -15.38
C TYR A 82 1.61 7.44 -15.72
N MET A 83 1.01 8.27 -14.86
CA MET A 83 -0.42 8.58 -14.99
C MET A 83 -0.72 9.85 -15.78
N ILE A 84 0.24 10.77 -15.90
CA ILE A 84 0.04 12.11 -16.47
C ILE A 84 -0.58 12.11 -17.87
N PHE A 85 -0.25 11.12 -18.72
CA PHE A 85 -0.77 11.00 -20.08
C PHE A 85 -1.87 9.95 -20.24
N THR A 86 -2.21 9.22 -19.16
CA THR A 86 -3.14 8.08 -19.23
C THR A 86 -4.52 8.43 -18.63
N ILE A 87 -4.58 9.43 -17.76
CA ILE A 87 -5.81 9.85 -17.08
C ILE A 87 -6.13 11.31 -17.40
N ARG A 88 -7.40 11.68 -17.21
CA ARG A 88 -7.86 13.06 -17.34
C ARG A 88 -7.29 13.92 -16.21
N GLU A 89 -7.08 15.22 -16.46
CA GLU A 89 -6.60 16.20 -15.47
C GLU A 89 -7.41 16.16 -14.16
N SER A 90 -8.74 16.14 -14.26
CA SER A 90 -9.61 16.05 -13.08
C SER A 90 -9.43 14.78 -12.26
N THR A 91 -9.05 13.66 -12.90
CA THR A 91 -8.70 12.40 -12.22
C THR A 91 -7.34 12.51 -11.57
N TRP A 92 -6.38 13.12 -12.27
CA TRP A 92 -5.06 13.41 -11.73
C TRP A 92 -5.14 14.25 -10.44
N ASP A 93 -5.91 15.34 -10.45
CA ASP A 93 -6.16 16.20 -9.28
C ASP A 93 -6.78 15.41 -8.12
N SER A 94 -7.74 14.55 -8.43
CA SER A 94 -8.36 13.67 -7.45
C SER A 94 -7.36 12.71 -6.82
N TYR A 95 -6.50 12.09 -7.62
CA TYR A 95 -5.45 11.19 -7.15
C TYR A 95 -4.39 11.95 -6.32
N ALA A 96 -3.93 13.10 -6.79
CA ALA A 96 -3.02 13.97 -6.04
C ALA A 96 -3.57 14.35 -4.67
N SER A 97 -4.86 14.72 -4.63
CA SER A 97 -5.55 15.04 -3.38
C SER A 97 -5.64 13.82 -2.44
N MET A 98 -6.01 12.64 -2.95
CA MET A 98 -6.08 11.40 -2.16
C MET A 98 -4.71 11.00 -1.60
N ILE A 99 -3.67 11.06 -2.41
CA ILE A 99 -2.29 10.78 -1.99
C ILE A 99 -1.90 11.71 -0.85
N ARG A 100 -2.05 13.02 -1.04
CA ARG A 100 -1.66 14.04 -0.07
C ARG A 100 -2.44 13.95 1.23
N THR A 101 -3.75 13.68 1.15
CA THR A 101 -4.65 13.79 2.31
C THR A 101 -4.82 12.47 3.04
N HIS A 102 -4.84 11.34 2.32
CA HIS A 102 -5.26 10.07 2.89
C HIS A 102 -4.16 8.99 2.93
N VAL A 103 -3.09 9.11 2.15
CA VAL A 103 -2.02 8.11 2.13
C VAL A 103 -0.76 8.62 2.80
N LYS A 104 -0.19 9.74 2.34
CA LYS A 104 1.07 10.29 2.85
C LYS A 104 1.11 10.50 4.35
N PRO A 105 0.06 11.02 5.03
CA PRO A 105 0.09 11.24 6.47
C PRO A 105 0.24 9.97 7.32
N TYR A 106 -0.04 8.80 6.74
CA TYR A 106 -0.03 7.52 7.46
C TYR A 106 1.10 6.59 7.03
N LEU A 107 1.42 6.57 5.74
CA LEU A 107 2.37 5.61 5.15
C LEU A 107 3.44 6.28 4.28
N GLY A 108 3.38 7.60 4.08
CA GLY A 108 4.25 8.31 3.13
C GLY A 108 5.74 8.12 3.39
N ASP A 109 6.18 8.16 4.65
CA ASP A 109 7.59 8.05 5.04
C ASP A 109 8.10 6.61 5.11
N LYS A 110 7.21 5.63 4.96
CA LYS A 110 7.58 4.22 5.04
C LYS A 110 8.15 3.76 3.71
N PRO A 111 9.34 3.07 3.69
CA PRO A 111 9.86 2.50 2.46
C PRO A 111 8.84 1.56 1.81
N VAL A 112 8.63 1.69 0.49
CA VAL A 112 7.62 0.94 -0.26
C VAL A 112 7.76 -0.57 -0.08
N ALA A 113 9.00 -1.05 -0.03
CA ALA A 113 9.32 -2.48 0.16
C ALA A 113 8.97 -3.05 1.55
N PHE A 114 8.66 -2.19 2.53
CA PHE A 114 8.31 -2.62 3.89
C PHE A 114 6.83 -2.42 4.23
N ILE A 115 6.03 -1.99 3.26
CA ILE A 115 4.58 -1.85 3.45
C ILE A 115 3.96 -3.24 3.46
N THR A 116 3.17 -3.50 4.50
CA THR A 116 2.44 -4.76 4.66
C THR A 116 0.95 -4.55 4.45
N THR A 117 0.23 -5.63 4.14
CA THR A 117 -1.24 -5.62 4.07
C THR A 117 -1.86 -5.09 5.37
N ALA A 118 -1.27 -5.43 6.52
CA ALA A 118 -1.74 -4.93 7.82
C ALA A 118 -1.55 -3.41 7.98
N ASP A 119 -0.50 -2.83 7.40
CA ASP A 119 -0.31 -1.37 7.42
C ASP A 119 -1.38 -0.67 6.60
N VAL A 120 -1.64 -1.18 5.38
CA VAL A 120 -2.67 -0.65 4.49
C VAL A 120 -4.05 -0.77 5.13
N GLN A 121 -4.37 -1.93 5.73
CA GLN A 121 -5.64 -2.12 6.43
C GLN A 121 -5.82 -1.16 7.59
N ARG A 122 -4.78 -0.95 8.40
CA ARG A 122 -4.81 0.04 9.49
C ARG A 122 -5.01 1.47 8.99
N MET A 123 -4.41 1.82 7.86
CA MET A 123 -4.63 3.10 7.21
C MET A 123 -6.10 3.25 6.80
N TYR A 124 -6.70 2.27 6.10
CA TYR A 124 -8.11 2.33 5.70
C TYR A 124 -9.04 2.49 6.90
N ASN A 125 -8.79 1.77 7.99
CA ASN A 125 -9.58 1.90 9.22
C ASN A 125 -9.46 3.30 9.84
N LYS A 126 -8.26 3.90 9.80
CA LYS A 126 -8.03 5.27 10.31
C LYS A 126 -8.73 6.32 9.45
N ILE A 127 -8.55 6.28 8.13
CA ILE A 127 -9.20 7.26 7.24
C ILE A 127 -10.71 7.09 7.24
N LYS A 128 -11.24 5.87 7.38
CA LYS A 128 -12.68 5.65 7.55
C LYS A 128 -13.21 6.41 8.76
N LYS A 129 -12.54 6.31 9.91
CA LYS A 129 -13.00 6.93 11.17
C LYS A 129 -12.76 8.44 11.23
N ASN A 130 -11.60 8.92 10.73
CA ASN A 130 -11.11 10.28 10.96
C ASN A 130 -10.49 10.90 9.70
N GLY A 131 -10.97 10.57 8.50
CA GLY A 131 -10.34 11.02 7.26
C GLY A 131 -10.82 12.39 6.77
N ARG A 132 -11.88 12.96 7.30
CA ARG A 132 -12.34 14.32 6.95
C ARG A 132 -11.56 15.36 7.73
N ARG A 133 -11.12 16.42 7.06
CA ARG A 133 -10.50 17.58 7.71
C ARG A 133 -11.52 18.35 8.55
N GLU A 134 -12.70 18.58 7.98
CA GLU A 134 -13.81 19.26 8.65
C GLU A 134 -14.88 18.24 9.00
N ALA A 135 -15.46 18.40 10.21
CA ALA A 135 -16.52 17.52 10.66
C ALA A 135 -17.80 17.76 9.84
N HIS A 136 -18.37 16.68 9.30
CA HIS A 136 -19.67 16.77 8.66
C HIS A 136 -20.79 16.76 9.72
N PRO A 137 -21.85 17.59 9.61
CA PRO A 137 -22.90 17.69 10.63
C PRO A 137 -23.52 16.35 11.05
N LEU A 138 -23.67 15.40 10.10
CA LEU A 138 -24.29 14.09 10.34
C LEU A 138 -23.27 12.95 10.54
N HIS A 139 -22.03 13.10 10.06
CA HIS A 139 -21.05 12.00 9.99
C HIS A 139 -19.73 12.33 10.70
N GLY A 140 -19.61 13.49 11.33
CA GLY A 140 -18.37 13.92 11.97
C GLY A 140 -17.17 13.85 11.01
N HIS A 141 -16.07 13.30 11.47
CA HIS A 141 -14.85 13.12 10.68
C HIS A 141 -14.82 11.83 9.85
N GLU A 142 -15.87 11.03 9.85
CA GLU A 142 -15.95 9.77 9.12
C GLU A 142 -15.98 9.98 7.61
N LEU A 143 -15.13 9.27 6.86
CA LEU A 143 -15.15 9.25 5.40
C LEU A 143 -16.28 8.35 4.88
N ALA A 144 -16.88 8.77 3.75
CA ALA A 144 -17.78 7.90 3.01
C ALA A 144 -17.08 6.62 2.53
N ASP A 145 -17.81 5.50 2.50
CA ASP A 145 -17.30 4.21 2.02
C ASP A 145 -16.79 4.31 0.58
N SER A 146 -17.47 5.08 -0.26
CA SER A 146 -17.05 5.36 -1.63
C SER A 146 -15.66 6.02 -1.70
N THR A 147 -15.36 6.96 -0.80
CA THR A 147 -14.06 7.64 -0.76
C THR A 147 -12.94 6.66 -0.35
N VAL A 148 -13.19 5.81 0.66
CA VAL A 148 -12.21 4.77 1.06
C VAL A 148 -11.95 3.80 -0.09
N ARG A 149 -12.99 3.44 -0.84
CA ARG A 149 -12.85 2.59 -2.05
C ARG A 149 -12.05 3.28 -3.14
N SER A 150 -12.28 4.58 -3.38
CA SER A 150 -11.50 5.33 -4.38
C SER A 150 -10.03 5.41 -4.00
N VAL A 151 -9.71 5.63 -2.72
CA VAL A 151 -8.33 5.58 -2.20
C VAL A 151 -7.72 4.19 -2.40
N HIS A 152 -8.50 3.12 -2.14
CA HIS A 152 -8.03 1.74 -2.38
C HIS A 152 -7.74 1.51 -3.86
N MET A 153 -8.64 1.87 -4.77
CA MET A 153 -8.46 1.66 -6.21
C MET A 153 -7.20 2.35 -6.73
N MET A 154 -7.02 3.63 -6.39
CA MET A 154 -5.82 4.39 -6.74
C MET A 154 -4.54 3.76 -6.16
N LEU A 155 -4.55 3.41 -4.86
CA LEU A 155 -3.38 2.81 -4.22
C LEU A 155 -3.06 1.42 -4.78
N HIS A 156 -4.09 0.61 -5.09
CA HIS A 156 -3.93 -0.70 -5.72
C HIS A 156 -3.21 -0.58 -7.06
N GLU A 157 -3.65 0.33 -7.92
CA GLU A 157 -3.04 0.59 -9.23
C GLU A 157 -1.57 1.04 -9.09
N ALA A 158 -1.29 1.95 -8.17
CA ALA A 158 0.07 2.41 -7.91
C ALA A 158 0.98 1.30 -7.36
N MET A 159 0.45 0.40 -6.51
CA MET A 159 1.23 -0.71 -5.98
C MET A 159 1.42 -1.83 -7.00
N ASP A 160 0.47 -2.04 -7.93
CA ASP A 160 0.67 -2.94 -9.07
C ASP A 160 1.79 -2.43 -10.00
N ALA A 161 1.86 -1.13 -10.23
CA ALA A 161 2.98 -0.53 -10.96
C ALA A 161 4.31 -0.75 -10.20
N ALA A 162 4.33 -0.63 -8.87
CA ALA A 162 5.51 -0.92 -8.06
C ALA A 162 5.98 -2.39 -8.15
N VAL A 163 5.06 -3.33 -8.32
CA VAL A 163 5.40 -4.75 -8.58
C VAL A 163 6.05 -4.89 -9.96
N LYS A 164 5.51 -4.25 -10.99
CA LYS A 164 6.08 -4.26 -12.36
C LYS A 164 7.48 -3.67 -12.39
N GLU A 165 7.71 -2.59 -11.63
CA GLU A 165 9.02 -1.94 -11.46
C GLU A 165 9.98 -2.70 -10.52
N ARG A 166 9.57 -3.85 -9.98
CA ARG A 166 10.37 -4.67 -9.04
C ARG A 166 10.77 -3.93 -7.76
N LEU A 167 10.00 -2.94 -7.35
CA LEU A 167 10.18 -2.26 -6.06
C LEU A 167 9.67 -3.13 -4.90
N ILE A 168 8.64 -3.91 -5.17
CA ILE A 168 8.03 -4.87 -4.25
C ILE A 168 7.72 -6.18 -4.97
N VAL A 169 7.58 -7.26 -4.21
CA VAL A 169 7.34 -8.61 -4.76
C VAL A 169 5.87 -8.85 -5.06
N LYS A 170 4.98 -8.34 -4.20
CA LYS A 170 3.53 -8.50 -4.33
C LYS A 170 2.82 -7.25 -3.84
N ASN A 171 1.63 -7.02 -4.37
CA ASN A 171 0.82 -5.88 -3.98
C ASN A 171 0.27 -6.06 -2.56
N PRO A 172 0.59 -5.17 -1.60
CA PRO A 172 0.11 -5.28 -0.23
C PRO A 172 -1.37 -4.93 -0.07
N THR A 173 -2.02 -4.39 -1.11
CA THR A 173 -3.45 -4.06 -1.09
C THR A 173 -4.34 -5.26 -1.40
N ASP A 174 -3.83 -6.32 -2.07
CA ASP A 174 -4.61 -7.48 -2.50
C ASP A 174 -5.35 -8.21 -1.38
N GLY A 175 -4.77 -8.27 -0.19
CA GLY A 175 -5.36 -8.94 0.97
C GLY A 175 -6.17 -8.03 1.89
N THR A 176 -6.47 -6.79 1.48
CA THR A 176 -7.19 -5.84 2.34
C THR A 176 -8.70 -5.97 2.21
N THR A 177 -9.38 -5.69 3.32
CA THR A 177 -10.85 -5.60 3.35
C THR A 177 -11.28 -4.14 3.25
N ILE A 178 -12.09 -3.83 2.25
CA ILE A 178 -12.64 -2.49 2.03
C ILE A 178 -14.13 -2.47 2.34
N PRO A 179 -14.70 -1.30 2.72
CA PRO A 179 -16.13 -1.18 2.98
C PRO A 179 -16.97 -1.62 1.77
N LYS A 180 -18.09 -2.31 2.04
CA LYS A 180 -19.05 -2.66 0.99
C LYS A 180 -19.71 -1.40 0.44
N ASN A 181 -20.04 -1.42 -0.84
CA ASN A 181 -20.78 -0.34 -1.45
C ASN A 181 -22.28 -0.51 -1.15
N ASN A 182 -22.76 0.25 -0.18
CA ASN A 182 -24.19 0.27 0.13
C ASN A 182 -24.85 1.34 -0.77
N TYR A 183 -25.32 0.93 -1.94
CA TYR A 183 -26.17 1.78 -2.77
C TYR A 183 -27.54 1.91 -2.11
N ALA A 184 -27.82 3.07 -1.53
CA ALA A 184 -29.21 3.44 -1.33
C ALA A 184 -29.85 3.70 -2.72
N PRO A 185 -31.00 3.11 -3.03
CA PRO A 185 -31.68 3.40 -4.28
C PRO A 185 -31.92 4.91 -4.38
N LYS A 186 -31.55 5.48 -5.52
CA LYS A 186 -31.81 6.90 -5.78
C LYS A 186 -33.32 7.11 -5.77
N GLN A 187 -33.78 8.03 -4.94
CA GLN A 187 -35.18 8.48 -5.00
C GLN A 187 -35.37 9.27 -6.29
N ILE A 188 -36.21 8.75 -7.15
CA ILE A 188 -36.64 9.45 -8.34
C ILE A 188 -37.79 10.40 -7.91
N LEU A 189 -37.75 11.64 -8.36
CA LEU A 189 -38.83 12.59 -8.10
C LEU A 189 -40.13 12.02 -8.66
N THR A 190 -41.20 12.08 -7.87
CA THR A 190 -42.53 11.78 -8.37
C THR A 190 -42.98 12.93 -9.30
N GLU A 191 -43.95 12.65 -10.16
CA GLU A 191 -44.48 13.63 -11.14
C GLU A 191 -44.89 14.96 -10.46
N ALA A 192 -45.59 14.89 -9.33
CA ALA A 192 -45.96 16.03 -8.52
C ALA A 192 -44.75 16.80 -7.93
N GLN A 193 -43.71 16.10 -7.56
CA GLN A 193 -42.45 16.71 -7.08
C GLN A 193 -41.70 17.39 -8.22
N LEU A 194 -41.70 16.79 -9.41
CA LEU A 194 -41.10 17.36 -10.60
C LEU A 194 -41.81 18.63 -11.03
N GLU A 195 -43.18 18.64 -11.07
CA GLU A 195 -43.97 19.84 -11.36
C GLU A 195 -43.72 20.97 -10.37
N LYS A 196 -43.65 20.63 -9.06
CA LYS A 196 -43.32 21.60 -8.02
C LYS A 196 -41.92 22.19 -8.20
N PHE A 197 -40.94 21.35 -8.54
CA PHE A 197 -39.57 21.78 -8.81
C PHE A 197 -39.51 22.72 -10.01
N MET A 198 -40.16 22.36 -11.14
CA MET A 198 -40.22 23.20 -12.33
C MET A 198 -40.88 24.56 -12.09
N ARG A 199 -41.93 24.59 -11.26
CA ARG A 199 -42.64 25.84 -10.91
C ARG A 199 -41.79 26.80 -10.06
N ILE A 200 -40.87 26.28 -9.26
CA ILE A 200 -39.97 27.10 -8.42
C ILE A 200 -38.70 27.51 -9.20
N ALA A 201 -38.28 26.72 -10.20
CA ALA A 201 -37.07 26.96 -10.99
C ALA A 201 -37.31 27.91 -12.20
N MET A 202 -38.54 28.21 -12.51
CA MET A 202 -38.94 29.25 -13.53
C MET A 202 -39.24 30.57 -12.84
#